data_4d504d5da22a4bd800095616cf25d844
#
_entry.id   4d504d5da22a4bd800095616cf25d844
#
_cell.length_a   1.000
_cell.length_b   1.000
_cell.length_c   1.000
_cell.angle_alpha   90.00
_cell.angle_beta   90.00
_cell.angle_gamma   90.00
#
_symmetry.space_group_name_H-M   'P 1'
#
loop_
_entity.id
_entity.type
_entity.pdbx_description
1 polymer ?
#
loop_
_entity_poly.entity_id
_entity_poly.type
_entity_poly.pdbx_seq_one_letter_code
_entity_poly.pdbx_strand_id
1 'polypeptide(L)' 'MSKSKLKEGDLVFFATGKKRGKVSHVGIYLKGNKFVHASSSKGVMVSDMESSYWVRTFVDGGKVN' A
#
# COMPACT_ATOMS: atom_id res chain seq x y z
N MET A 1 -1.68 -10.70 5.37
CA MET A 1 -1.02 -11.30 4.19
C MET A 1 0.31 -10.61 3.99
N SER A 2 1.38 -11.36 3.83
CA SER A 2 2.71 -10.79 3.63
C SER A 2 2.85 -10.20 2.22
N LYS A 3 3.81 -9.28 2.08
CA LYS A 3 4.04 -8.60 0.80
C LYS A 3 4.35 -9.58 -0.33
N SER A 4 5.03 -10.67 -0.05
CA SER A 4 5.41 -11.66 -1.06
C SER A 4 4.22 -12.46 -1.60
N LYS A 5 3.07 -12.40 -0.95
CA LYS A 5 1.87 -13.12 -1.37
C LYS A 5 0.83 -12.23 -2.03
N LEU A 6 1.15 -10.97 -2.25
CA LEU A 6 0.22 -10.04 -2.89
C LEU A 6 0.03 -10.37 -4.36
N LYS A 7 -1.19 -10.22 -4.82
CA LYS A 7 -1.55 -10.38 -6.22
C LYS A 7 -2.27 -9.13 -6.70
N GLU A 8 -2.27 -8.94 -8.01
CA GLU A 8 -2.96 -7.81 -8.61
C GLU A 8 -4.41 -7.75 -8.14
N GLY A 9 -4.83 -6.59 -7.66
CA GLY A 9 -6.18 -6.38 -7.14
C GLY A 9 -6.29 -6.54 -5.63
N ASP A 10 -5.26 -7.02 -4.96
CA ASP A 10 -5.27 -7.12 -3.50
C ASP A 10 -5.11 -5.74 -2.88
N LEU A 11 -5.66 -5.58 -1.69
CA LEU A 11 -5.50 -4.34 -0.94
C LEU A 11 -4.15 -4.31 -0.22
N VAL A 12 -3.56 -3.13 -0.11
CA VAL A 12 -2.34 -2.92 0.67
C VAL A 12 -2.60 -1.81 1.67
N PHE A 13 -2.18 -2.03 2.92
CA PHE A 13 -2.44 -1.13 4.03
C PHE A 13 -1.14 -0.56 4.56
N PHE A 14 -1.12 0.74 4.80
CA PHE A 14 0.07 1.46 5.27
C PHE A 14 -0.24 2.29 6.50
N ALA A 15 0.73 2.43 7.37
CA ALA A 15 0.67 3.30 8.53
C ALA A 15 1.52 4.54 8.25
N THR A 16 0.93 5.51 7.57
CA THR A 16 1.63 6.73 7.16
C THR A 16 1.39 7.89 8.10
N GLY A 17 0.48 7.73 9.06
CA GLY A 17 0.16 8.77 10.03
C GLY A 17 1.14 8.78 11.20
N LYS A 18 0.87 9.65 12.17
CA LYS A 18 1.74 9.83 13.33
C LYS A 18 1.67 8.67 14.32
N LYS A 19 0.58 7.91 14.32
CA LYS A 19 0.41 6.79 15.24
C LYS A 19 0.96 5.52 14.60
N ARG A 20 1.90 4.89 15.27
CA ARG A 20 2.52 3.65 14.81
C ARG A 20 1.51 2.52 14.77
N GLY A 21 1.62 1.70 13.72
CA GLY A 21 0.82 0.49 13.61
C GLY A 21 -0.64 0.70 13.27
N LYS A 22 -1.08 1.93 13.18
CA LYS A 22 -2.45 2.25 12.84
C LYS A 22 -2.57 2.51 11.35
N VAL A 23 -3.39 1.71 10.66
CA VAL A 23 -3.62 1.89 9.23
C VAL A 23 -4.24 3.25 8.98
N SER A 24 -3.60 4.04 8.12
CA SER A 24 -4.08 5.38 7.76
C SER A 24 -4.11 5.57 6.26
N HIS A 25 -3.66 4.58 5.48
CA HIS A 25 -3.61 4.69 4.03
C HIS A 25 -3.83 3.32 3.42
N VAL A 26 -4.52 3.28 2.29
CA VAL A 26 -4.81 2.03 1.60
C VAL A 26 -4.61 2.23 0.10
N GLY A 27 -4.15 1.18 -0.56
CA GLY A 27 -4.00 1.16 -2.01
C GLY A 27 -4.40 -0.18 -2.57
N ILE A 28 -4.31 -0.31 -3.89
CA ILE A 28 -4.61 -1.55 -4.60
C ILE A 28 -3.35 -1.99 -5.32
N TYR A 29 -2.93 -3.22 -5.04
CA TYR A 29 -1.70 -3.76 -5.60
C TYR A 29 -1.82 -4.02 -7.09
N LEU A 30 -0.79 -3.66 -7.84
CA LEU A 30 -0.69 -3.90 -9.27
C LEU A 30 0.53 -4.79 -9.54
N LYS A 31 0.61 -5.32 -10.74
CA LYS A 31 1.77 -6.12 -11.16
C LYS A 31 3.05 -5.30 -11.07
N GLY A 32 4.18 -5.99 -10.88
CA GLY A 32 5.49 -5.36 -10.90
C GLY A 32 5.80 -4.56 -9.65
N ASN A 33 5.24 -4.95 -8.51
CA ASN A 33 5.48 -4.28 -7.23
C ASN A 33 5.02 -2.82 -7.21
N LYS A 34 3.94 -2.52 -7.94
CA LYS A 34 3.34 -1.20 -7.95
C LYS A 34 1.99 -1.25 -7.24
N PHE A 35 1.50 -0.10 -6.81
CA PHE A 35 0.15 0.00 -6.28
C PHE A 35 -0.43 1.36 -6.61
N VAL A 36 -1.76 1.38 -6.80
CA VAL A 36 -2.48 2.62 -7.07
C VAL A 36 -3.14 3.08 -5.79
N HIS A 37 -3.06 4.37 -5.51
CA HIS A 37 -3.65 4.93 -4.30
C HIS A 37 -3.99 6.40 -4.52
N ALA A 38 -4.81 6.94 -3.63
CA ALA A 38 -5.18 8.35 -3.68
C ALA A 38 -4.27 9.14 -2.75
N SER A 39 -3.62 10.15 -3.30
CA SER A 39 -2.76 11.06 -2.55
C SER A 39 -3.54 12.35 -2.28
N SER A 40 -3.44 12.87 -1.05
CA SER A 40 -4.13 14.11 -0.71
C SER A 40 -3.57 15.31 -1.47
N SER A 41 -2.32 15.23 -1.91
CA SER A 41 -1.68 16.34 -2.62
C SER A 41 -1.65 16.17 -4.13
N LYS A 42 -1.71 14.94 -4.63
CA LYS A 42 -1.54 14.65 -6.06
C LYS A 42 -2.69 13.89 -6.69
N GLY A 43 -3.72 13.53 -5.91
CA GLY A 43 -4.82 12.73 -6.42
C GLY A 43 -4.43 11.26 -6.58
N VAL A 44 -5.08 10.59 -7.50
CA VAL A 44 -4.81 9.16 -7.76
C VAL A 44 -3.47 9.02 -8.45
N MET A 45 -2.61 8.15 -7.93
CA MET A 45 -1.28 7.92 -8.49
C MET A 45 -0.83 6.49 -8.27
N VAL A 46 0.19 6.08 -9.03
CA VAL A 46 0.81 4.76 -8.88
C VAL A 46 2.17 4.96 -8.22
N SER A 47 2.44 4.16 -7.19
CA SER A 47 3.72 4.21 -6.47
C SER A 47 4.35 2.84 -6.44
N ASP A 48 5.65 2.81 -6.09
CA ASP A 48 6.45 1.60 -6.07
C ASP A 48 6.46 1.01 -4.66
N MET A 49 6.04 -0.27 -4.54
CA MET A 49 6.06 -0.99 -3.27
C MET A 49 7.48 -1.17 -2.72
N GLU A 50 8.49 -1.06 -3.57
CA GLU A 50 9.89 -1.20 -3.16
C GLU A 50 10.51 0.12 -2.69
N SER A 51 9.80 1.23 -2.81
CA SER A 51 10.26 2.52 -2.29
C SER A 51 10.47 2.42 -0.78
N SER A 52 11.56 2.99 -0.27
CA SER A 52 11.89 2.89 1.15
C SER A 52 10.77 3.44 2.05
N TYR A 53 10.10 4.48 1.63
CA TYR A 53 8.99 5.05 2.39
C TYR A 53 7.85 4.02 2.53
N TRP A 54 7.47 3.39 1.42
CA TRP A 54 6.35 2.45 1.42
C TRP A 54 6.72 1.12 2.07
N VAL A 55 7.96 0.65 1.92
CA VAL A 55 8.45 -0.53 2.63
C VAL A 55 8.35 -0.32 4.14
N ARG A 56 8.77 0.85 4.61
CA ARG A 56 8.80 1.16 6.02
C ARG A 56 7.41 1.31 6.63
N THR A 57 6.43 1.78 5.85
CA THR A 57 5.10 2.04 6.35
C THR A 57 4.11 0.90 6.08
N PHE A 58 4.51 -0.11 5.35
CA PHE A 58 3.63 -1.25 5.03
C PHE A 58 3.21 -2.00 6.29
N VAL A 59 1.91 -2.22 6.44
CA VAL A 59 1.37 -2.95 7.58
C VAL A 59 0.98 -4.37 7.18
N ASP A 60 0.13 -4.49 6.16
CA ASP A 60 -0.38 -5.80 5.75
C ASP A 60 -1.06 -5.67 4.39
N GLY A 61 -1.40 -6.82 3.82
CA GLY A 61 -2.21 -6.89 2.62
C GLY A 61 -3.46 -7.69 2.87
N GLY A 62 -4.46 -7.51 2.03
CA GLY A 62 -5.71 -8.23 2.16
C GLY A 62 -6.41 -8.38 0.83
N LYS A 63 -7.39 -9.27 0.79
CA LYS A 63 -8.18 -9.50 -0.41
C LYS A 63 -9.43 -8.65 -0.39
N VAL A 64 -9.89 -8.29 -1.59
CA VAL A 64 -11.10 -7.47 -1.72
C VAL A 64 -12.34 -8.25 -1.30
N ASN A 65 -12.35 -9.54 -1.56
CA ASN A 65 -13.52 -10.38 -1.22
C ASN A 65 -13.15 -11.55 -0.35
#